data_bef45316a2a1ab34b2976e1108cbd205
#
_entry.id   bef45316a2a1ab34b2976e1108cbd205
#
_cell.length_a   1.000
_cell.length_b   1.000
_cell.length_c   1.000
_cell.angle_alpha   90.00
_cell.angle_beta   90.00
_cell.angle_gamma   90.00
#
_symmetry.space_group_name_H-M   'P 1'
#
loop_
_entity.id
_entity.type
_entity.pdbx_description
1 polymer ?
#
loop_
_entity_poly.entity_id
_entity_poly.type
_entity_poly.pdbx_seq_one_letter_code
_entity_poly.pdbx_strand_id
1 'polypeptide(L)'
;VGSEMCIRDRIEDEKHQLLSSAMVNNYVKHKLVPPPVKKRYNRNHLAYLIAITLLKQVFAIPDINELIRMQLAINEPMDAYNSFCEVQEEALRQVSKIVLGEDVHLTRRSDDFYYLAMESAVASFTQKMLAEKIIQLDQQKEGENDE
;
A
#
# COMPACT_ATOMS: atom_id res chain seq x y z
N VAL A 1 -15.87 4.86 -24.61
CA VAL A 1 -14.67 4.59 -25.42
C VAL A 1 -13.50 5.43 -24.96
N GLY A 2 -13.66 6.69 -24.58
CA GLY A 2 -12.58 7.54 -24.09
C GLY A 2 -12.04 7.19 -22.69
N SER A 3 -12.89 6.71 -21.78
CA SER A 3 -12.50 6.34 -20.41
C SER A 3 -11.78 4.99 -20.35
N GLU A 4 -12.12 4.04 -21.19
CA GLU A 4 -11.43 2.75 -21.27
C GLU A 4 -10.03 2.87 -21.88
N MET A 5 -9.83 3.71 -22.89
CA MET A 5 -8.52 4.01 -23.43
C MET A 5 -7.61 4.73 -22.42
N CYS A 6 -8.12 5.69 -21.66
CA CYS A 6 -7.35 6.35 -20.60
C CYS A 6 -6.91 5.41 -19.48
N ILE A 7 -7.71 4.41 -19.14
CA ILE A 7 -7.36 3.40 -18.13
C ILE A 7 -6.32 2.44 -18.70
N ARG A 8 -6.49 2.03 -19.95
CA ARG A 8 -5.58 1.12 -20.66
C ARG A 8 -4.20 1.75 -20.88
N ASP A 9 -4.13 3.00 -21.32
CA ASP A 9 -2.89 3.74 -21.52
C ASP A 9 -2.12 3.95 -20.20
N ARG A 10 -2.82 4.09 -19.07
CA ARG A 10 -2.21 4.17 -17.74
C ARG A 10 -1.70 2.83 -17.22
N ILE A 11 -2.27 1.73 -17.69
CA ILE A 11 -1.85 0.37 -17.33
C ILE A 11 -0.67 -0.09 -18.21
N GLU A 12 -0.58 0.42 -19.44
CA GLU A 12 0.47 0.07 -20.41
C GLU A 12 1.75 0.88 -20.28
N ASP A 13 1.74 1.97 -19.50
CA ASP A 13 2.97 2.69 -19.18
C ASP A 13 3.83 1.86 -18.22
N GLU A 14 4.82 1.14 -18.75
CA GLU A 14 5.71 0.25 -17.99
C GLU A 14 6.35 0.90 -16.77
N LYS A 15 6.49 2.23 -16.75
CA LYS A 15 7.01 2.99 -15.61
C LYS A 15 6.03 3.06 -14.42
N HIS A 16 4.75 2.81 -14.66
CA HIS A 16 3.67 2.93 -13.65
C HIS A 16 2.93 1.63 -13.39
N GLN A 17 3.41 0.50 -13.92
CA GLN A 17 2.79 -0.79 -13.69
C GLN A 17 2.95 -1.21 -12.23
N LEU A 18 1.85 -1.15 -11.46
CA LEU A 18 1.84 -1.51 -10.04
C LEU A 18 2.09 -2.99 -9.81
N LEU A 19 1.65 -3.86 -10.72
CA LEU A 19 1.77 -5.30 -10.63
C LEU A 19 1.80 -5.94 -12.02
N SER A 20 2.77 -6.83 -12.25
CA SER A 20 2.87 -7.65 -13.47
C SER A 20 2.94 -9.14 -13.12
N SER A 21 2.68 -10.00 -14.11
CA SER A 21 2.82 -11.45 -13.93
C SER A 21 4.24 -11.85 -13.52
N ALA A 22 5.25 -11.18 -14.07
CA ALA A 22 6.66 -11.40 -13.71
C ALA A 22 6.93 -11.03 -12.24
N MET A 23 6.35 -9.93 -11.75
CA MET A 23 6.46 -9.51 -10.35
C MET A 23 5.79 -10.53 -9.43
N VAL A 24 4.59 -11.00 -9.74
CA VAL A 24 3.89 -12.03 -8.97
C VAL A 24 4.71 -13.30 -8.89
N ASN A 25 5.23 -13.78 -10.02
CA ASN A 25 6.09 -14.96 -10.07
C ASN A 25 7.35 -14.79 -9.21
N ASN A 26 7.95 -13.60 -9.24
CA ASN A 26 9.12 -13.28 -8.41
C ASN A 26 8.79 -13.29 -6.92
N TYR A 27 7.66 -12.74 -6.52
CA TYR A 27 7.21 -12.75 -5.12
C TYR A 27 6.93 -14.17 -4.61
N VAL A 28 6.35 -15.03 -5.44
CA VAL A 28 6.15 -16.45 -5.12
C VAL A 28 7.49 -17.18 -5.00
N LYS A 29 8.41 -16.94 -5.95
CA LYS A 29 9.77 -17.52 -5.93
C LYS A 29 10.54 -17.16 -4.65
N HIS A 30 10.42 -15.92 -4.20
CA HIS A 30 11.08 -15.42 -2.98
C HIS A 30 10.26 -15.63 -1.71
N LYS A 31 9.16 -16.39 -1.77
CA LYS A 31 8.31 -16.76 -0.64
C LYS A 31 7.62 -15.58 0.07
N LEU A 32 7.49 -14.43 -0.60
CA LEU A 32 6.67 -13.32 -0.11
C LEU A 32 5.18 -13.64 -0.22
N VAL A 33 4.80 -14.34 -1.27
CA VAL A 33 3.44 -14.79 -1.55
C VAL A 33 3.43 -16.30 -1.59
N PRO A 34 2.46 -16.99 -0.97
CA PRO A 34 2.32 -18.42 -1.09
C PRO A 34 2.15 -18.87 -2.54
N PRO A 35 2.59 -20.07 -2.92
CA PRO A 35 2.40 -20.58 -4.26
C PRO A 35 0.90 -20.73 -4.60
N PRO A 36 0.52 -20.60 -5.88
CA PRO A 36 -0.86 -20.79 -6.29
C PRO A 36 -1.32 -22.23 -6.03
N VAL A 37 -2.59 -22.39 -5.63
CA VAL A 37 -3.22 -23.69 -5.41
C VAL A 37 -3.87 -24.15 -6.72
N LYS A 38 -3.48 -25.33 -7.23
CA LYS A 38 -3.97 -25.86 -8.51
C LYS A 38 -3.87 -24.81 -9.66
N LYS A 39 -2.73 -24.10 -9.71
CA LYS A 39 -2.46 -23.01 -10.69
C LYS A 39 -3.43 -21.82 -10.59
N ARG A 40 -4.10 -21.63 -9.46
CA ARG A 40 -5.03 -20.52 -9.22
C ARG A 40 -4.62 -19.73 -7.99
N TYR A 41 -4.80 -18.42 -8.08
CA TYR A 41 -4.69 -17.49 -6.97
C TYR A 41 -6.06 -17.31 -6.31
N ASN A 42 -6.07 -17.25 -5.00
CA ASN A 42 -7.28 -17.07 -4.20
C ASN A 42 -7.25 -15.72 -3.45
N ARG A 43 -8.25 -15.51 -2.60
CA ARG A 43 -8.42 -14.30 -1.81
C ARG A 43 -7.19 -13.98 -0.93
N ASN A 44 -6.57 -14.98 -0.32
CA ASN A 44 -5.36 -14.78 0.50
C ASN A 44 -4.20 -14.26 -0.35
N HIS A 45 -3.98 -14.84 -1.52
CA HIS A 45 -2.94 -14.36 -2.44
C HIS A 45 -3.16 -12.89 -2.82
N LEU A 46 -4.39 -12.50 -3.09
CA LEU A 46 -4.74 -11.11 -3.41
C LEU A 46 -4.42 -10.17 -2.23
N ALA A 47 -4.71 -10.58 -1.01
CA ALA A 47 -4.37 -9.83 0.20
C ALA A 47 -2.86 -9.55 0.31
N TYR A 48 -2.01 -10.58 0.11
CA TYR A 48 -0.55 -10.40 0.05
C TYR A 48 -0.13 -9.41 -1.05
N LEU A 49 -0.67 -9.56 -2.25
CA LEU A 49 -0.31 -8.73 -3.39
C LEU A 49 -0.69 -7.26 -3.18
N ILE A 50 -1.84 -6.98 -2.60
CA ILE A 50 -2.27 -5.62 -2.26
C ILE A 50 -1.31 -5.00 -1.22
N ALA A 51 -1.05 -5.70 -0.12
CA ALA A 51 -0.15 -5.21 0.93
C ALA A 51 1.27 -4.95 0.40
N ILE A 52 1.83 -5.86 -0.38
CA ILE A 52 3.15 -5.71 -1.00
C ILE A 52 3.16 -4.52 -1.96
N THR A 53 2.14 -4.36 -2.80
CA THR A 53 2.05 -3.28 -3.78
C THR A 53 2.03 -1.90 -3.11
N LEU A 54 1.35 -1.76 -1.97
CA LEU A 54 1.34 -0.52 -1.20
C LEU A 54 2.68 -0.30 -0.49
N LEU A 55 3.18 -1.28 0.24
CA LEU A 55 4.36 -1.14 1.08
C LEU A 55 5.66 -0.99 0.28
N LYS A 56 5.76 -1.55 -0.93
CA LYS A 56 6.94 -1.36 -1.78
C LYS A 56 7.17 0.08 -2.25
N GLN A 57 6.18 0.96 -2.04
CA GLN A 57 6.34 2.40 -2.26
C GLN A 57 7.33 3.04 -1.28
N VAL A 58 7.50 2.46 -0.09
CA VAL A 58 8.31 3.01 1.01
C VAL A 58 9.33 2.03 1.57
N PHE A 59 9.20 0.73 1.33
CA PHE A 59 10.07 -0.30 1.87
C PHE A 59 10.70 -1.18 0.79
N ALA A 60 11.90 -1.67 1.06
CA ALA A 60 12.52 -2.72 0.27
C ALA A 60 11.82 -4.07 0.49
N ILE A 61 11.88 -4.95 -0.49
CA ILE A 61 11.22 -6.27 -0.43
C ILE A 61 11.62 -7.09 0.81
N PRO A 62 12.89 -7.14 1.25
CA PRO A 62 13.25 -7.86 2.48
C PRO A 62 12.53 -7.34 3.73
N ASP A 63 12.37 -6.02 3.86
CA ASP A 63 11.67 -5.41 4.99
C ASP A 63 10.17 -5.72 4.96
N ILE A 64 9.56 -5.72 3.77
CA ILE A 64 8.16 -6.14 3.59
C ILE A 64 7.97 -7.59 4.00
N ASN A 65 8.91 -8.47 3.64
CA ASN A 65 8.86 -9.87 4.05
C ASN A 65 8.87 -10.02 5.58
N GLU A 66 9.72 -9.25 6.26
CA GLU A 66 9.76 -9.24 7.73
C GLU A 66 8.48 -8.67 8.35
N LEU A 67 7.92 -7.59 7.79
CA LEU A 67 6.64 -7.04 8.24
C LEU A 67 5.50 -8.08 8.12
N ILE A 68 5.42 -8.78 7.00
CA ILE A 68 4.44 -9.87 6.80
C ILE A 68 4.68 -10.99 7.82
N ARG A 69 5.92 -11.44 8.01
CA ARG A 69 6.27 -12.47 8.99
C ARG A 69 5.82 -12.07 10.40
N MET A 70 6.07 -10.82 10.80
CA MET A 70 5.68 -10.31 12.11
C MET A 70 4.14 -10.35 12.29
N GLN A 71 3.38 -9.96 11.27
CA GLN A 71 1.92 -9.99 11.34
C GLN A 71 1.37 -11.41 11.41
N LEU A 72 1.95 -12.36 10.67
CA LEU A 72 1.55 -13.75 10.66
C LEU A 72 2.00 -14.51 11.93
N ALA A 73 2.89 -13.94 12.72
CA ALA A 73 3.26 -14.49 14.03
C ALA A 73 2.17 -14.27 15.10
N ILE A 74 1.30 -13.27 14.90
CA ILE A 74 0.25 -12.89 15.86
C ILE A 74 -1.17 -13.03 15.32
N ASN A 75 -1.33 -13.24 14.02
CA ASN A 75 -2.64 -13.33 13.35
C ASN A 75 -2.65 -14.38 12.24
N GLU A 76 -3.81 -14.95 11.98
CA GLU A 76 -4.06 -15.68 10.74
C GLU A 76 -4.04 -14.71 9.53
N PRO A 77 -3.76 -15.19 8.29
CA PRO A 77 -3.56 -14.31 7.13
C PRO A 77 -4.70 -13.32 6.85
N MET A 78 -5.94 -13.75 6.96
CA MET A 78 -7.09 -12.85 6.71
C MET A 78 -7.30 -11.85 7.84
N ASP A 79 -7.02 -12.22 9.09
CA ASP A 79 -7.11 -11.30 10.22
C ASP A 79 -5.99 -10.27 10.16
N ALA A 80 -4.78 -10.66 9.77
CA ALA A 80 -3.67 -9.76 9.50
C ALA A 80 -4.02 -8.74 8.41
N TYR A 81 -4.64 -9.20 7.32
CA TYR A 81 -5.08 -8.33 6.24
C TYR A 81 -6.21 -7.38 6.66
N ASN A 82 -7.19 -7.86 7.41
CA ASN A 82 -8.27 -7.02 7.93
C ASN A 82 -7.70 -5.92 8.86
N SER A 83 -6.77 -6.27 9.75
CA SER A 83 -6.07 -5.30 10.60
C SER A 83 -5.30 -4.28 9.78
N PHE A 84 -4.61 -4.71 8.74
CA PHE A 84 -3.92 -3.82 7.79
C PHE A 84 -4.88 -2.83 7.14
N CYS A 85 -6.04 -3.27 6.69
CA CYS A 85 -7.07 -2.41 6.09
C CYS A 85 -7.60 -1.38 7.11
N GLU A 86 -7.90 -1.80 8.33
CA GLU A 86 -8.37 -0.90 9.40
C GLU A 86 -7.35 0.18 9.74
N VAL A 87 -6.07 -0.20 9.83
CA VAL A 87 -4.97 0.73 10.09
C VAL A 87 -4.80 1.71 8.92
N GLN A 88 -4.92 1.22 7.68
CA GLN A 88 -4.86 2.08 6.49
C GLN A 88 -6.01 3.08 6.43
N GLU A 89 -7.24 2.65 6.73
CA GLU A 89 -8.40 3.54 6.78
C GLU A 89 -8.23 4.63 7.84
N GLU A 90 -7.71 4.28 9.01
CA GLU A 90 -7.46 5.25 10.06
C GLU A 90 -6.34 6.23 9.69
N ALA A 91 -5.26 5.76 9.08
CA ALA A 91 -4.18 6.63 8.61
C ALA A 91 -4.69 7.65 7.56
N LEU A 92 -5.54 7.21 6.63
CA LEU A 92 -6.19 8.11 5.66
C LEU A 92 -7.12 9.11 6.33
N ARG A 93 -7.85 8.70 7.35
CA ARG A 93 -8.75 9.57 8.13
C ARG A 93 -7.96 10.65 8.86
N GLN A 94 -6.82 10.30 9.46
CA GLN A 94 -5.93 11.24 10.13
C GLN A 94 -5.33 12.26 9.15
N VAL A 95 -4.85 11.81 8.00
CA VAL A 95 -4.32 12.70 6.95
C VAL A 95 -5.40 13.66 6.46
N SER A 96 -6.64 13.21 6.27
CA SER A 96 -7.77 14.06 5.89
C SER A 96 -8.04 15.15 6.92
N LYS A 97 -7.98 14.85 8.20
CA LYS A 97 -8.11 15.83 9.29
C LYS A 97 -6.99 16.87 9.25
N ILE A 98 -5.74 16.44 9.06
CA ILE A 98 -4.60 17.35 8.93
C ILE A 98 -4.81 18.34 7.79
N VAL A 99 -5.25 17.86 6.62
CA VAL A 99 -5.53 18.72 5.44
C VAL A 99 -6.63 19.72 5.71
N LEU A 100 -7.64 19.36 6.52
CA LEU A 100 -8.72 20.23 6.92
C LEU A 100 -8.35 21.20 8.07
N GLY A 101 -7.12 21.11 8.59
CA GLY A 101 -6.68 21.95 9.71
C GLY A 101 -7.24 21.51 11.07
N GLU A 102 -7.69 20.26 11.18
CA GLU A 102 -8.19 19.70 12.42
C GLU A 102 -7.05 19.11 13.26
N ASP A 103 -7.21 19.12 14.59
CA ASP A 103 -6.26 18.47 15.48
C ASP A 103 -6.33 16.95 15.38
N VAL A 104 -5.16 16.33 15.35
CA VAL A 104 -5.00 14.87 15.31
C VAL A 104 -4.33 14.38 16.57
N HIS A 105 -5.02 13.51 17.30
CA HIS A 105 -4.45 12.84 18.46
C HIS A 105 -4.03 11.42 18.08
N LEU A 106 -2.72 11.15 18.20
CA LEU A 106 -2.21 9.79 18.02
C LEU A 106 -2.52 8.97 19.27
N THR A 107 -3.36 7.98 19.10
CA THR A 107 -3.70 7.02 20.16
C THR A 107 -3.04 5.69 19.85
N ARG A 108 -2.23 5.19 20.77
CA ARG A 108 -1.64 3.85 20.67
C ARG A 108 -2.76 2.81 20.76
N ARG A 109 -2.87 1.95 19.75
CA ARG A 109 -3.93 0.93 19.66
C ARG A 109 -3.56 -0.37 20.36
N SER A 110 -2.27 -0.70 20.40
CA SER A 110 -1.77 -1.95 20.96
C SER A 110 -0.40 -1.75 21.62
N ASP A 111 -0.12 -2.56 22.64
CA ASP A 111 1.21 -2.67 23.23
C ASP A 111 2.10 -3.68 22.50
N ASP A 112 1.58 -4.35 21.50
CA ASP A 112 2.32 -5.30 20.67
C ASP A 112 3.20 -4.57 19.66
N PHE A 113 4.51 -4.83 19.71
CA PHE A 113 5.48 -4.21 18.80
C PHE A 113 5.29 -4.63 17.35
N TYR A 114 4.76 -5.83 17.08
CA TYR A 114 4.49 -6.29 15.72
C TYR A 114 3.35 -5.52 15.10
N TYR A 115 2.32 -5.24 15.90
CA TYR A 115 1.22 -4.37 15.48
C TYR A 115 1.70 -2.93 15.26
N LEU A 116 2.52 -2.40 16.16
CA LEU A 116 3.11 -1.07 16.03
C LEU A 116 3.97 -0.94 14.76
N ALA A 117 4.70 -1.99 14.38
CA ALA A 117 5.47 -2.00 13.13
C ALA A 117 4.57 -1.83 11.90
N MET A 118 3.42 -2.51 11.86
CA MET A 118 2.42 -2.35 10.81
C MET A 118 1.82 -0.94 10.81
N GLU A 119 1.42 -0.41 11.95
CA GLU A 119 0.89 0.96 12.07
C GLU A 119 1.90 1.99 11.54
N SER A 120 3.16 1.85 11.91
CA SER A 120 4.23 2.76 11.47
C SER A 120 4.50 2.65 9.97
N ALA A 121 4.48 1.44 9.42
CA ALA A 121 4.66 1.20 7.99
C ALA A 121 3.53 1.82 7.16
N VAL A 122 2.29 1.62 7.58
CA VAL A 122 1.10 2.20 6.94
C VAL A 122 1.09 3.72 7.05
N ALA A 123 1.45 4.27 8.20
CA ALA A 123 1.56 5.72 8.39
C ALA A 123 2.60 6.33 7.46
N SER A 124 3.76 5.71 7.29
CA SER A 124 4.82 6.21 6.40
C SER A 124 4.39 6.20 4.93
N PHE A 125 3.72 5.16 4.46
CA PHE A 125 3.12 5.11 3.12
C PHE A 125 2.09 6.23 2.92
N THR A 126 1.19 6.41 3.88
CA THR A 126 0.11 7.40 3.80
C THR A 126 0.64 8.83 3.79
N GLN A 127 1.67 9.13 4.59
CA GLN A 127 2.33 10.43 4.61
C GLN A 127 3.10 10.70 3.30
N LYS A 128 3.78 9.70 2.76
CA LYS A 128 4.41 9.80 1.43
C LYS A 128 3.39 10.15 0.35
N MET A 129 2.26 9.46 0.34
CA MET A 129 1.17 9.69 -0.61
C MET A 129 0.63 11.14 -0.51
N LEU A 130 0.47 11.68 0.70
CA LEU A 130 0.08 13.07 0.91
C LEU A 130 1.10 14.04 0.31
N ALA A 131 2.39 13.85 0.59
CA ALA A 131 3.45 14.69 0.07
C ALA A 131 3.49 14.68 -1.47
N GLU A 132 3.39 13.51 -2.08
CA GLU A 132 3.34 13.36 -3.55
C GLU A 132 2.13 14.07 -4.16
N LYS A 133 0.97 13.99 -3.50
CA LYS A 133 -0.24 14.68 -3.97
C LYS A 133 -0.10 16.20 -3.92
N ILE A 134 0.52 16.74 -2.88
CA ILE A 134 0.80 18.18 -2.75
C ILE A 134 1.74 18.64 -3.87
N ILE A 135 2.82 17.89 -4.12
CA ILE A 135 3.77 18.17 -5.20
C ILE A 135 3.07 18.20 -6.56
N GLN A 136 2.23 17.21 -6.86
CA GLN A 136 1.46 17.15 -8.11
C GLN A 136 0.55 18.35 -8.29
N LEU A 137 -0.15 18.79 -7.24
CA LEU A 137 -1.05 19.94 -7.28
C LEU A 137 -0.29 21.25 -7.52
N ASP A 138 0.92 21.38 -6.98
CA ASP A 138 1.76 22.56 -7.19
C ASP A 138 2.23 22.64 -8.65
N GLN A 139 2.74 21.55 -9.18
CA GLN A 139 3.16 21.44 -10.58
C GLN A 139 2.04 21.74 -11.58
N GLN A 140 0.79 21.35 -11.28
CA GLN A 140 -0.36 21.65 -12.12
C GLN A 140 -0.66 23.16 -12.15
N LYS A 141 -0.54 23.87 -11.01
CA LYS A 141 -0.74 25.31 -10.95
C LYS A 141 0.31 26.10 -11.72
N GLU A 142 1.56 25.64 -11.71
CA GLU A 142 2.64 26.27 -12.48
C GLU A 142 2.39 26.13 -13.98
N GLY A 143 1.98 24.94 -14.45
CA GLY A 143 1.67 24.71 -15.87
C GLY A 143 0.48 25.54 -16.42
N GLU A 144 -0.52 25.83 -15.58
CA GLU A 144 -1.67 26.66 -15.95
C GLU A 144 -1.32 28.18 -16.02
N ASN A 145 -0.27 28.62 -15.34
CA ASN A 145 0.15 30.01 -15.33
C ASN A 145 1.11 30.35 -16.49
N ASP A 146 1.67 29.37 -17.19
CA ASP A 146 2.58 29.55 -18.32
C ASP A 146 1.88 29.53 -19.70
N GLU A 147 0.55 29.32 -19.75
CA GLU A 147 -0.29 29.46 -20.94
C GLU A 147 -1.04 30.81 -20.97
#